data_6e936da4e21e5f9a4fd1f0533dce6b4f
#
_entry.id   6e936da4e21e5f9a4fd1f0533dce6b4f
#
_cell.length_a   1.000
_cell.length_b   1.000
_cell.length_c   1.000
_cell.angle_alpha   90.00
_cell.angle_beta   90.00
_cell.angle_gamma   90.00
#
_symmetry.space_group_name_H-M   'P 1'
#
loop_
_entity.id
_entity.type
_entity.pdbx_description
1 polymer ?
#
loop_
_entity_poly.entity_id
_entity_poly.type
_entity_poly.pdbx_seq_one_letter_code
_entity_poly.pdbx_strand_id
1 'polypeptide(L)'
;MISPTSRPAMPARRPHVLLLNASLAGDAGNTAGLLARAHRLLARRATVESLTLASLAVAASASDSPPAALHPQLLTALSRANGFLLGTGTHWDSWSSVLQTFLEDATPHEGTALWLGKPAAVVVSEHSTGGKGVLSRLQGVLVTLGCTLPPMSGLVLSRAALLATQHAPDPATTADFWCEADLRVVCHNLAEAARVSLLGAKPALPRWRTWPVDRHDFHARWIT
;
A
#
# COMPACT_ATOMS: atom_id res chain seq x y z
N MET A 1 40.91 35.82 -5.96
CA MET A 1 39.87 34.92 -6.47
C MET A 1 39.72 33.78 -5.46
N ILE A 2 38.65 33.80 -4.66
CA ILE A 2 38.36 32.73 -3.70
C ILE A 2 37.39 31.76 -4.38
N SER A 3 37.87 30.52 -4.62
CA SER A 3 37.04 29.46 -5.16
C SER A 3 35.85 29.15 -4.25
N PRO A 4 34.64 29.01 -4.74
CA PRO A 4 33.50 28.62 -3.92
C PRO A 4 33.69 27.16 -3.48
N THR A 5 33.89 26.96 -2.19
CA THR A 5 33.88 25.63 -1.57
C THR A 5 32.52 24.98 -1.81
N SER A 6 32.48 23.96 -2.63
CA SER A 6 31.28 23.13 -2.85
C SER A 6 30.90 22.44 -1.54
N ARG A 7 29.75 22.84 -1.00
CA ARG A 7 29.12 22.17 0.16
C ARG A 7 28.90 20.71 -0.23
N PRO A 8 29.35 19.72 0.55
CA PRO A 8 29.07 18.32 0.24
C PRO A 8 27.56 18.11 0.18
N ALA A 9 27.07 17.54 -0.91
CA ALA A 9 25.67 17.21 -1.08
C ALA A 9 25.28 16.22 0.05
N MET A 10 24.35 16.60 0.91
CA MET A 10 23.81 15.67 1.90
C MET A 10 23.25 14.44 1.17
N PRO A 11 23.50 13.21 1.67
CA PRO A 11 22.95 12.01 1.05
C PRO A 11 21.42 12.15 0.99
N ALA A 12 20.87 11.95 -0.20
CA ALA A 12 19.43 12.06 -0.43
C ALA A 12 18.71 11.10 0.53
N ARG A 13 17.81 11.62 1.37
CA ARG A 13 17.02 10.80 2.30
C ARG A 13 16.21 9.79 1.49
N ARG A 14 16.34 8.51 1.85
CA ARG A 14 15.54 7.44 1.23
C ARG A 14 14.11 7.51 1.77
N PRO A 15 13.08 7.37 0.92
CA PRO A 15 11.71 7.29 1.39
C PRO A 15 11.48 6.02 2.21
N HIS A 16 10.57 6.07 3.14
CA HIS A 16 10.12 4.91 3.92
C HIS A 16 8.81 4.39 3.32
N VAL A 17 8.79 3.17 2.83
CA VAL A 17 7.61 2.50 2.27
C VAL A 17 7.16 1.38 3.21
N LEU A 18 5.90 1.44 3.62
CA LEU A 18 5.27 0.42 4.45
C LEU A 18 4.52 -0.58 3.58
N LEU A 19 4.85 -1.86 3.73
CA LEU A 19 4.15 -2.98 3.13
C LEU A 19 3.16 -3.56 4.14
N LEU A 20 1.88 -3.64 3.77
CA LEU A 20 0.83 -4.22 4.60
C LEU A 20 0.38 -5.55 3.99
N ASN A 21 0.69 -6.64 4.68
CA ASN A 21 0.22 -7.98 4.31
C ASN A 21 -1.15 -8.24 4.94
N ALA A 22 -2.18 -8.22 4.11
CA ALA A 22 -3.55 -8.50 4.51
C ALA A 22 -4.02 -9.90 4.09
N SER A 23 -3.12 -10.87 4.03
CA SER A 23 -3.45 -12.28 3.81
C SER A 23 -4.08 -12.91 5.05
N LEU A 24 -5.16 -13.69 4.90
CA LEU A 24 -5.68 -14.52 5.99
C LEU A 24 -4.67 -15.58 6.43
N ALA A 25 -3.85 -16.08 5.50
CA ALA A 25 -2.80 -17.04 5.80
C ALA A 25 -1.53 -16.38 6.39
N GLY A 26 -1.59 -15.08 6.70
CA GLY A 26 -0.45 -14.34 7.23
C GLY A 26 0.80 -14.48 6.34
N ASP A 27 1.93 -14.81 6.95
CA ASP A 27 3.22 -14.90 6.25
C ASP A 27 3.39 -16.19 5.42
N ALA A 28 2.51 -17.16 5.57
CA ALA A 28 2.51 -18.40 4.79
C ALA A 28 1.73 -18.32 3.48
N GLY A 29 1.02 -17.20 3.23
CA GLY A 29 0.15 -17.04 2.05
C GLY A 29 0.88 -16.60 0.78
N ASN A 30 0.20 -16.79 -0.37
CA ASN A 30 0.71 -16.33 -1.68
C ASN A 30 0.95 -14.82 -1.72
N THR A 31 0.10 -14.05 -1.04
CA THR A 31 0.25 -12.59 -0.90
C THR A 31 1.57 -12.23 -0.21
N ALA A 32 1.96 -12.98 0.83
CA ALA A 32 3.24 -12.76 1.52
C ALA A 32 4.42 -12.99 0.58
N GLY A 33 4.38 -14.04 -0.24
CA GLY A 33 5.39 -14.32 -1.27
C GLY A 33 5.49 -13.19 -2.31
N LEU A 34 4.35 -12.61 -2.72
CA LEU A 34 4.30 -11.47 -3.64
C LEU A 34 4.89 -10.21 -2.99
N LEU A 35 4.51 -9.91 -1.75
CA LEU A 35 5.05 -8.78 -0.99
C LEU A 35 6.55 -8.94 -0.68
N ALA A 36 7.04 -10.16 -0.44
CA ALA A 36 8.47 -10.41 -0.28
C ALA A 36 9.27 -10.09 -1.55
N ARG A 37 8.71 -10.34 -2.74
CA ARG A 37 9.30 -9.91 -4.02
C ARG A 37 9.29 -8.39 -4.14
N ALA A 38 8.15 -7.75 -3.85
CA ALA A 38 8.03 -6.29 -3.84
C ALA A 38 9.02 -5.65 -2.84
N HIS A 39 9.19 -6.21 -1.65
CA HIS A 39 10.16 -5.76 -0.65
C HIS A 39 11.58 -5.70 -1.25
N ARG A 40 12.04 -6.79 -1.89
CA ARG A 40 13.39 -6.83 -2.51
C ARG A 40 13.55 -5.77 -3.60
N LEU A 41 12.51 -5.50 -4.37
CA LEU A 41 12.54 -4.48 -5.42
C LEU A 41 12.58 -3.06 -4.84
N LEU A 42 11.75 -2.78 -3.85
CA LEU A 42 11.67 -1.49 -3.15
C LEU A 42 12.93 -1.21 -2.34
N ALA A 43 13.52 -2.20 -1.69
CA ALA A 43 14.71 -2.05 -0.85
C ALA A 43 15.92 -1.48 -1.60
N ARG A 44 15.92 -1.53 -2.92
CA ARG A 44 16.94 -0.87 -3.76
C ARG A 44 16.80 0.66 -3.77
N ARG A 45 15.61 1.21 -3.48
CA ARG A 45 15.25 2.63 -3.64
C ARG A 45 14.72 3.29 -2.36
N ALA A 46 14.19 2.49 -1.43
CA ALA A 46 13.52 2.93 -0.22
C ALA A 46 14.01 2.16 1.01
N THR A 47 13.75 2.69 2.19
CA THR A 47 13.69 1.89 3.42
C THR A 47 12.33 1.20 3.44
N VAL A 48 12.29 -0.09 3.70
CA VAL A 48 11.06 -0.89 3.63
C VAL A 48 10.77 -1.50 4.98
N GLU A 49 9.54 -1.32 5.45
CA GLU A 49 8.98 -1.98 6.63
C GLU A 49 7.82 -2.87 6.18
N SER A 50 7.67 -4.05 6.76
CA SER A 50 6.58 -4.97 6.45
C SER A 50 5.82 -5.32 7.72
N LEU A 51 4.49 -5.24 7.68
CA LEU A 51 3.60 -5.66 8.76
C LEU A 51 2.54 -6.62 8.23
N THR A 52 2.27 -7.65 9.01
CA THR A 52 1.22 -8.64 8.74
C THR A 52 0.01 -8.35 9.62
N LEU A 53 -1.10 -7.92 8.99
CA LEU A 53 -2.31 -7.49 9.70
C LEU A 53 -2.94 -8.62 10.53
N ALA A 54 -2.91 -9.86 10.03
CA ALA A 54 -3.43 -11.02 10.77
C ALA A 54 -2.73 -11.21 12.12
N SER A 55 -1.41 -11.00 12.19
CA SER A 55 -0.65 -11.11 13.43
C SER A 55 -1.00 -10.01 14.42
N LEU A 56 -1.26 -8.79 13.93
CA LEU A 56 -1.67 -7.67 14.77
C LEU A 56 -3.11 -7.84 15.31
N ALA A 57 -4.01 -8.39 14.50
CA ALA A 57 -5.38 -8.69 14.92
C ALA A 57 -5.41 -9.72 16.06
N VAL A 58 -4.58 -10.77 16.01
CA VAL A 58 -4.45 -11.75 17.09
C VAL A 58 -3.93 -11.08 18.37
N ALA A 59 -2.93 -10.21 18.26
CA ALA A 59 -2.39 -9.48 19.41
C ALA A 59 -3.42 -8.54 20.03
N ALA A 60 -4.25 -7.87 19.23
CA ALA A 60 -5.31 -6.99 19.69
C ALA A 60 -6.43 -7.75 20.44
N SER A 61 -6.81 -8.94 19.94
CA SER A 61 -7.82 -9.79 20.59
C SER A 61 -7.41 -10.29 21.98
N ALA A 62 -6.13 -10.27 22.28
CA ALA A 62 -5.58 -10.64 23.60
C ALA A 62 -5.43 -9.43 24.55
N SER A 63 -5.82 -8.24 24.15
CA SER A 63 -5.70 -7.00 24.93
C SER A 63 -7.08 -6.42 25.27
N ASP A 64 -7.17 -5.73 26.42
CA ASP A 64 -8.37 -4.99 26.85
C ASP A 64 -8.54 -3.65 26.09
N SER A 65 -8.01 -3.55 24.86
CA SER A 65 -8.10 -2.33 24.05
C SER A 65 -9.54 -2.08 23.59
N PRO A 66 -9.98 -0.82 23.51
CA PRO A 66 -11.32 -0.51 23.02
C PRO A 66 -11.49 -0.97 21.58
N PRO A 67 -12.69 -1.47 21.21
CA PRO A 67 -12.98 -1.86 19.84
C PRO A 67 -12.82 -0.66 18.88
N ALA A 68 -12.40 -0.93 17.64
CA ALA A 68 -12.26 0.03 16.56
C ALA A 68 -11.16 1.09 16.74
N ALA A 69 -9.95 0.67 17.10
CA ALA A 69 -8.77 1.52 17.08
C ALA A 69 -7.61 0.81 16.36
N LEU A 70 -6.90 1.54 15.52
CA LEU A 70 -5.69 1.02 14.90
C LEU A 70 -4.68 0.56 15.97
N HIS A 71 -4.16 -0.64 15.80
CA HIS A 71 -3.12 -1.17 16.68
C HIS A 71 -1.95 -0.17 16.80
N PRO A 72 -1.39 0.12 18.01
CA PRO A 72 -0.37 1.14 18.21
C PRO A 72 0.87 0.99 17.34
N GLN A 73 1.32 -0.25 17.08
CA GLN A 73 2.43 -0.52 16.18
C GLN A 73 2.09 -0.12 14.74
N LEU A 74 0.88 -0.41 14.29
CA LEU A 74 0.41 -0.04 12.96
C LEU A 74 0.29 1.47 12.80
N LEU A 75 -0.29 2.15 13.79
CA LEU A 75 -0.39 3.61 13.81
C LEU A 75 1.01 4.27 13.74
N THR A 76 1.98 3.74 14.48
CA THR A 76 3.37 4.19 14.44
C THR A 76 3.99 3.99 13.07
N ALA A 77 3.82 2.81 12.45
CA ALA A 77 4.36 2.51 11.13
C ALA A 77 3.74 3.39 10.03
N LEU A 78 2.40 3.56 10.05
CA LEU A 78 1.68 4.44 9.14
C LEU A 78 2.14 5.90 9.23
N SER A 79 2.37 6.40 10.45
CA SER A 79 2.82 7.77 10.65
C SER A 79 4.20 8.04 10.06
N ARG A 80 5.12 7.08 10.16
CA ARG A 80 6.50 7.19 9.63
C ARG A 80 6.58 7.00 8.12
N ALA A 81 5.64 6.28 7.52
CA ALA A 81 5.67 5.93 6.12
C ALA A 81 5.49 7.15 5.20
N ASN A 82 6.24 7.17 4.10
CA ASN A 82 6.11 8.12 3.01
C ASN A 82 5.29 7.54 1.84
N GLY A 83 4.92 6.28 1.90
CA GLY A 83 4.08 5.59 0.92
C GLY A 83 3.74 4.18 1.37
N PHE A 84 2.74 3.58 0.73
CA PHE A 84 2.15 2.31 1.13
C PHE A 84 2.07 1.32 -0.02
N LEU A 85 2.32 0.05 0.25
CA LEU A 85 1.97 -1.06 -0.64
C LEU A 85 1.08 -2.04 0.14
N LEU A 86 -0.18 -2.15 -0.27
CA LEU A 86 -1.13 -3.08 0.32
C LEU A 86 -1.20 -4.36 -0.51
N GLY A 87 -1.07 -5.50 0.16
CA GLY A 87 -1.22 -6.82 -0.46
C GLY A 87 -2.38 -7.58 0.15
N THR A 88 -3.29 -8.11 -0.69
CA THR A 88 -4.41 -8.95 -0.27
C THR A 88 -4.63 -10.13 -1.23
N GLY A 89 -5.30 -11.17 -0.75
CA GLY A 89 -5.88 -12.19 -1.60
C GLY A 89 -7.31 -11.84 -2.02
N THR A 90 -7.86 -12.61 -2.98
CA THR A 90 -9.28 -12.56 -3.31
C THR A 90 -10.06 -13.56 -2.46
N HIS A 91 -11.17 -13.12 -1.91
CA HIS A 91 -12.13 -13.93 -1.14
C HIS A 91 -13.54 -13.56 -1.59
N TRP A 92 -14.19 -14.45 -2.34
CA TRP A 92 -15.55 -14.21 -2.86
C TRP A 92 -15.69 -12.85 -3.55
N ASP A 93 -14.81 -12.57 -4.51
CA ASP A 93 -14.73 -11.29 -5.26
C ASP A 93 -14.47 -10.04 -4.38
N SER A 94 -13.99 -10.24 -3.15
CA SER A 94 -13.59 -9.16 -2.25
C SER A 94 -12.19 -9.40 -1.71
N TRP A 95 -11.71 -8.49 -0.88
CA TRP A 95 -10.48 -8.64 -0.09
C TRP A 95 -10.73 -9.46 1.17
N SER A 96 -9.67 -9.72 1.94
CA SER A 96 -9.73 -10.48 3.19
C SER A 96 -10.50 -9.74 4.30
N SER A 97 -11.10 -10.49 5.23
CA SER A 97 -11.72 -9.90 6.42
C SER A 97 -10.73 -9.10 7.28
N VAL A 98 -9.47 -9.54 7.35
CA VAL A 98 -8.39 -8.83 8.05
C VAL A 98 -8.15 -7.44 7.44
N LEU A 99 -8.21 -7.33 6.10
CA LEU A 99 -8.12 -6.02 5.45
C LEU A 99 -9.37 -5.18 5.72
N GLN A 100 -10.55 -5.80 5.72
CA GLN A 100 -11.80 -5.09 6.01
C GLN A 100 -11.76 -4.48 7.42
N THR A 101 -11.40 -5.25 8.44
CA THR A 101 -11.24 -4.76 9.81
C THR A 101 -10.24 -3.60 9.87
N PHE A 102 -9.08 -3.74 9.23
CA PHE A 102 -8.11 -2.66 9.16
C PHE A 102 -8.68 -1.37 8.55
N LEU A 103 -9.45 -1.46 7.47
CA LEU A 103 -10.05 -0.30 6.81
C LEU A 103 -11.13 0.36 7.69
N GLU A 104 -11.91 -0.44 8.42
CA GLU A 104 -12.88 0.04 9.40
C GLU A 104 -12.19 0.79 10.54
N ASP A 105 -11.13 0.21 11.12
CA ASP A 105 -10.31 0.84 12.16
C ASP A 105 -9.57 2.09 11.67
N ALA A 106 -9.30 2.18 10.36
CA ALA A 106 -8.66 3.35 9.74
C ALA A 106 -9.64 4.51 9.51
N THR A 107 -10.96 4.29 9.55
CA THR A 107 -11.98 5.30 9.26
C THR A 107 -11.83 6.59 10.08
N PRO A 108 -11.56 6.58 11.39
CA PRO A 108 -11.35 7.79 12.17
C PRO A 108 -10.15 8.64 11.70
N HIS A 109 -9.25 8.03 10.93
CA HIS A 109 -8.04 8.67 10.41
C HIS A 109 -8.15 9.12 8.94
N GLU A 110 -9.32 8.98 8.30
CA GLU A 110 -9.55 9.43 6.92
C GLU A 110 -9.15 10.90 6.74
N GLY A 111 -8.42 11.19 5.66
CA GLY A 111 -7.96 12.54 5.32
C GLY A 111 -7.01 13.17 6.35
N THR A 112 -6.47 12.42 7.30
CA THR A 112 -5.44 12.92 8.23
C THR A 112 -4.04 12.80 7.62
N ALA A 113 -3.03 13.34 8.32
CA ALA A 113 -1.64 13.23 7.93
C ALA A 113 -1.12 11.77 7.84
N LEU A 114 -1.87 10.79 8.34
CA LEU A 114 -1.54 9.38 8.13
C LEU A 114 -1.62 8.99 6.66
N TRP A 115 -2.58 9.55 5.91
CA TRP A 115 -2.90 9.16 4.53
C TRP A 115 -2.73 10.30 3.53
N LEU A 116 -3.10 11.52 3.93
CA LEU A 116 -3.31 12.63 3.02
C LEU A 116 -2.07 12.97 2.20
N GLY A 117 -2.18 12.75 0.89
CA GLY A 117 -1.14 13.01 -0.09
C GLY A 117 -0.04 11.96 -0.16
N LYS A 118 -0.04 10.91 0.68
CA LYS A 118 0.94 9.83 0.59
C LYS A 118 0.60 8.88 -0.57
N PRO A 119 1.56 8.47 -1.39
CA PRO A 119 1.32 7.54 -2.48
C PRO A 119 1.01 6.13 -1.96
N ALA A 120 0.07 5.46 -2.62
CA ALA A 120 -0.28 4.09 -2.34
C ALA A 120 -0.33 3.25 -3.61
N ALA A 121 0.00 1.97 -3.48
CA ALA A 121 -0.15 0.96 -4.51
C ALA A 121 -0.75 -0.33 -3.92
N VAL A 122 -1.32 -1.17 -4.77
CA VAL A 122 -2.02 -2.39 -4.37
C VAL A 122 -1.52 -3.58 -5.17
N VAL A 123 -1.27 -4.70 -4.50
CA VAL A 123 -1.02 -5.98 -5.15
C VAL A 123 -2.04 -7.00 -4.66
N VAL A 124 -2.66 -7.70 -5.61
CA VAL A 124 -3.68 -8.70 -5.33
C VAL A 124 -3.18 -10.06 -5.80
N SER A 125 -3.26 -11.06 -4.94
CA SER A 125 -3.09 -12.45 -5.34
C SER A 125 -4.45 -13.11 -5.49
N GLU A 126 -4.71 -13.72 -6.65
CA GLU A 126 -5.94 -14.46 -6.91
C GLU A 126 -5.65 -15.91 -7.30
N HIS A 127 -6.62 -16.77 -7.13
CA HIS A 127 -6.55 -18.12 -7.68
C HIS A 127 -6.78 -18.10 -9.19
N SER A 128 -7.87 -17.52 -9.64
CA SER A 128 -8.27 -17.51 -11.06
C SER A 128 -8.92 -16.20 -11.52
N THR A 129 -9.84 -15.63 -10.76
CA THR A 129 -10.66 -14.47 -11.15
C THR A 129 -10.94 -13.54 -9.97
N GLY A 130 -11.53 -12.36 -10.26
CA GLY A 130 -12.01 -11.40 -9.26
C GLY A 130 -10.98 -10.36 -8.83
N GLY A 131 -9.70 -10.61 -9.00
CA GLY A 131 -8.64 -9.74 -8.52
C GLY A 131 -8.67 -8.33 -9.09
N LYS A 132 -9.08 -8.14 -10.35
CA LYS A 132 -9.20 -6.80 -10.95
C LYS A 132 -10.27 -5.96 -10.27
N GLY A 133 -11.39 -6.58 -9.91
CA GLY A 133 -12.46 -5.91 -9.15
C GLY A 133 -12.01 -5.52 -7.74
N VAL A 134 -11.27 -6.41 -7.06
CA VAL A 134 -10.67 -6.14 -5.74
C VAL A 134 -9.68 -4.99 -5.84
N LEU A 135 -8.77 -5.03 -6.81
CA LEU A 135 -7.78 -3.98 -7.04
C LEU A 135 -8.44 -2.61 -7.21
N SER A 136 -9.42 -2.49 -8.13
CA SER A 136 -10.06 -1.21 -8.45
C SER A 136 -10.79 -0.62 -7.25
N ARG A 137 -11.54 -1.45 -6.52
CA ARG A 137 -12.28 -1.00 -5.33
C ARG A 137 -11.33 -0.56 -4.21
N LEU A 138 -10.26 -1.32 -3.98
CA LEU A 138 -9.29 -0.97 -2.94
C LEU A 138 -8.53 0.32 -3.28
N GLN A 139 -8.21 0.54 -4.55
CA GLN A 139 -7.64 1.82 -5.01
C GLN A 139 -8.61 2.98 -4.73
N GLY A 140 -9.91 2.79 -4.97
CA GLY A 140 -10.94 3.79 -4.63
C GLY A 140 -10.98 4.10 -3.12
N VAL A 141 -10.94 3.08 -2.27
CA VAL A 141 -10.89 3.26 -0.80
C VAL A 141 -9.65 4.05 -0.37
N LEU A 142 -8.48 3.73 -0.93
CA LEU A 142 -7.24 4.43 -0.60
C LEU A 142 -7.27 5.91 -0.99
N VAL A 143 -7.89 6.25 -2.13
CA VAL A 143 -8.11 7.65 -2.54
C VAL A 143 -9.04 8.35 -1.56
N THR A 144 -10.12 7.70 -1.12
CA THR A 144 -11.06 8.25 -0.12
C THR A 144 -10.36 8.47 1.22
N LEU A 145 -9.49 7.57 1.66
CA LEU A 145 -8.67 7.78 2.86
C LEU A 145 -7.72 8.98 2.74
N GLY A 146 -7.41 9.44 1.53
CA GLY A 146 -6.56 10.60 1.24
C GLY A 146 -5.26 10.28 0.51
N CYS A 147 -5.02 9.02 0.12
CA CYS A 147 -3.82 8.65 -0.61
C CYS A 147 -3.85 9.17 -2.06
N THR A 148 -2.67 9.32 -2.65
CA THR A 148 -2.50 9.48 -4.09
C THR A 148 -2.13 8.14 -4.73
N LEU A 149 -2.55 7.92 -5.96
CA LEU A 149 -2.20 6.73 -6.73
C LEU A 149 -1.19 7.13 -7.82
N PRO A 150 0.06 6.67 -7.75
CA PRO A 150 1.00 6.88 -8.84
C PRO A 150 0.58 6.07 -10.09
N PRO A 151 1.08 6.41 -11.28
CA PRO A 151 0.84 5.62 -12.48
C PRO A 151 1.19 4.14 -12.25
N MET A 152 0.39 3.23 -12.82
CA MET A 152 0.59 1.77 -12.68
C MET A 152 0.66 1.31 -11.22
N SER A 153 -0.19 1.87 -10.36
CA SER A 153 -0.20 1.63 -8.91
C SER A 153 -0.88 0.33 -8.48
N GLY A 154 -0.95 -0.67 -9.36
CA GLY A 154 -1.55 -1.93 -8.97
C GLY A 154 -1.27 -3.09 -9.91
N LEU A 155 -1.28 -4.28 -9.33
CA LEU A 155 -1.04 -5.54 -10.01
C LEU A 155 -1.95 -6.63 -9.44
N VAL A 156 -2.49 -7.49 -10.31
CA VAL A 156 -3.13 -8.75 -9.92
C VAL A 156 -2.28 -9.92 -10.40
N LEU A 157 -1.89 -10.80 -9.50
CA LEU A 157 -1.14 -12.00 -9.85
C LEU A 157 -2.06 -13.22 -9.73
N SER A 158 -2.40 -13.83 -10.86
CA SER A 158 -3.25 -15.01 -10.93
C SER A 158 -2.43 -16.30 -10.84
N ARG A 159 -2.82 -17.19 -9.91
CA ARG A 159 -2.22 -18.52 -9.81
C ARG A 159 -2.54 -19.38 -11.04
N ALA A 160 -3.75 -19.29 -11.56
CA ALA A 160 -4.14 -20.04 -12.76
C ALA A 160 -3.31 -19.60 -13.98
N ALA A 161 -3.10 -18.30 -14.15
CA ALA A 161 -2.23 -17.78 -15.20
C ALA A 161 -0.78 -18.26 -15.04
N LEU A 162 -0.22 -18.23 -13.81
CA LEU A 162 1.12 -18.74 -13.56
C LEU A 162 1.27 -20.23 -13.90
N LEU A 163 0.27 -21.06 -13.57
CA LEU A 163 0.27 -22.47 -13.93
C LEU A 163 0.14 -22.68 -15.44
N ALA A 164 -0.69 -21.90 -16.10
CA ALA A 164 -0.83 -21.92 -17.55
C ALA A 164 0.49 -21.57 -18.25
N THR A 165 1.24 -20.57 -17.77
CA THR A 165 2.54 -20.20 -18.35
C THR A 165 3.59 -21.30 -18.22
N GLN A 166 3.54 -22.09 -17.16
CA GLN A 166 4.49 -23.19 -16.94
C GLN A 166 4.27 -24.36 -17.90
N HIS A 167 3.05 -24.49 -18.46
CA HIS A 167 2.67 -25.59 -19.35
C HIS A 167 2.39 -25.13 -20.79
N ALA A 168 2.55 -23.84 -21.08
CA ALA A 168 2.28 -23.33 -22.42
C ALA A 168 3.36 -23.79 -23.42
N PRO A 169 2.94 -24.35 -24.57
CA PRO A 169 3.88 -24.80 -25.59
C PRO A 169 4.61 -23.63 -26.29
N ASP A 170 4.02 -22.44 -26.26
CA ASP A 170 4.56 -21.23 -26.88
C ASP A 170 4.65 -20.09 -25.86
N PRO A 171 5.85 -19.57 -25.58
CA PRO A 171 6.05 -18.43 -24.70
C PRO A 171 5.29 -17.17 -25.15
N ALA A 172 4.99 -17.00 -26.44
CA ALA A 172 4.26 -15.84 -26.94
C ALA A 172 2.81 -15.80 -26.43
N THR A 173 2.19 -16.95 -26.16
CA THR A 173 0.82 -17.03 -25.62
C THR A 173 0.72 -16.57 -24.17
N THR A 174 1.85 -16.41 -23.47
CA THR A 174 1.92 -16.04 -22.07
C THR A 174 2.44 -14.63 -21.84
N ALA A 175 2.81 -13.92 -22.91
CA ALA A 175 3.41 -12.58 -22.84
C ALA A 175 2.45 -11.51 -22.30
N ASP A 176 1.14 -11.77 -22.31
CA ASP A 176 0.09 -10.82 -21.88
C ASP A 176 -0.33 -11.01 -20.41
N PHE A 177 0.27 -11.94 -19.68
CA PHE A 177 -0.01 -12.09 -18.26
C PHE A 177 0.87 -11.17 -17.41
N TRP A 178 0.28 -10.55 -16.40
CA TRP A 178 1.02 -9.77 -15.43
C TRP A 178 2.09 -10.61 -14.72
N CYS A 179 3.28 -10.08 -14.66
CA CYS A 179 4.47 -10.80 -14.25
C CYS A 179 5.37 -9.98 -13.30
N GLU A 180 6.55 -10.49 -12.98
CA GLU A 180 7.49 -9.78 -12.11
C GLU A 180 8.02 -8.48 -12.75
N ALA A 181 8.07 -8.38 -14.07
CA ALA A 181 8.45 -7.13 -14.74
C ALA A 181 7.46 -6.01 -14.43
N ASP A 182 6.15 -6.33 -14.40
CA ASP A 182 5.11 -5.37 -14.03
C ASP A 182 5.21 -4.97 -12.56
N LEU A 183 5.50 -5.92 -11.67
CA LEU A 183 5.75 -5.62 -10.26
C LEU A 183 6.91 -4.63 -10.07
N ARG A 184 7.95 -4.72 -10.92
CA ARG A 184 9.06 -3.74 -10.90
C ARG A 184 8.57 -2.34 -11.25
N VAL A 185 7.65 -2.20 -12.18
CA VAL A 185 7.05 -0.90 -12.54
C VAL A 185 6.25 -0.35 -11.37
N VAL A 186 5.37 -1.15 -10.77
CA VAL A 186 4.60 -0.75 -9.58
C VAL A 186 5.53 -0.27 -8.46
N CYS A 187 6.54 -1.06 -8.12
CA CYS A 187 7.49 -0.72 -7.05
C CYS A 187 8.32 0.52 -7.38
N HIS A 188 8.75 0.68 -8.65
CA HIS A 188 9.50 1.85 -9.09
C HIS A 188 8.67 3.12 -8.92
N ASN A 189 7.45 3.13 -9.47
CA ASN A 189 6.59 4.31 -9.45
C ASN A 189 6.16 4.69 -8.02
N LEU A 190 5.90 3.69 -7.17
CA LEU A 190 5.62 3.92 -5.76
C LEU A 190 6.82 4.56 -5.04
N ALA A 191 8.02 4.03 -5.25
CA ALA A 191 9.24 4.59 -4.63
C ALA A 191 9.54 6.01 -5.11
N GLU A 192 9.36 6.31 -6.40
CA GLU A 192 9.54 7.66 -6.95
C GLU A 192 8.51 8.64 -6.39
N ALA A 193 7.23 8.25 -6.32
CA ALA A 193 6.20 9.07 -5.71
C ALA A 193 6.46 9.32 -4.21
N ALA A 194 6.89 8.30 -3.47
CA ALA A 194 7.28 8.43 -2.07
C ALA A 194 8.52 9.33 -1.88
N ARG A 195 9.46 9.29 -2.83
CA ARG A 195 10.63 10.18 -2.84
C ARG A 195 10.23 11.65 -3.06
N VAL A 196 9.29 11.90 -3.97
CA VAL A 196 8.77 13.26 -4.23
C VAL A 196 8.14 13.83 -2.97
N SER A 197 7.42 13.04 -2.18
CA SER A 197 6.82 13.48 -0.91
C SER A 197 7.86 13.92 0.15
N LEU A 198 9.10 13.41 0.05
CA LEU A 198 10.21 13.83 0.93
C LEU A 198 10.87 15.15 0.53
N LEU A 199 10.75 15.55 -0.73
CA LEU A 199 11.46 16.74 -1.23
C LEU A 199 10.91 18.04 -0.68
N GLY A 200 9.92 17.98 0.18
CA GLY A 200 9.25 19.04 0.91
C GLY A 200 9.73 20.44 0.59
N ALA A 201 8.88 21.25 -0.07
CA ALA A 201 9.04 22.68 -0.26
C ALA A 201 9.70 23.22 -1.55
N LYS A 202 10.13 22.40 -2.55
CA LYS A 202 10.55 23.06 -3.84
C LYS A 202 10.49 22.06 -5.02
N PRO A 203 9.56 22.20 -5.98
CA PRO A 203 8.43 23.11 -6.03
C PRO A 203 7.38 22.75 -4.98
N ALA A 204 6.53 23.71 -4.60
CA ALA A 204 5.52 23.50 -3.56
C ALA A 204 4.66 22.27 -3.88
N LEU A 205 4.74 21.23 -3.04
CA LEU A 205 3.83 20.09 -3.13
C LEU A 205 2.38 20.59 -3.00
N PRO A 206 1.41 19.94 -3.67
CA PRO A 206 0.01 20.31 -3.53
C PRO A 206 -0.38 20.34 -2.05
N ARG A 207 -1.05 21.44 -1.64
CA ARG A 207 -1.62 21.54 -0.30
C ARG A 207 -2.99 20.89 -0.32
N TRP A 208 -3.02 19.59 -0.14
CA TRP A 208 -4.25 18.82 -0.10
C TRP A 208 -5.15 19.28 1.04
N ARG A 209 -6.46 19.30 0.80
CA ARG A 209 -7.48 19.56 1.81
C ARG A 209 -8.25 18.27 2.07
N THR A 210 -8.73 18.13 3.30
CA THR A 210 -9.67 17.08 3.69
C THR A 210 -11.10 17.63 3.73
N TRP A 211 -12.05 16.74 3.95
CA TRP A 211 -13.44 17.10 4.15
C TRP A 211 -13.59 18.07 5.32
N PRO A 212 -14.42 19.14 5.20
CA PRO A 212 -14.68 20.09 6.29
C PRO A 212 -15.69 19.53 7.30
N VAL A 213 -15.43 18.34 7.85
CA VAL A 213 -16.31 17.63 8.78
C VAL A 213 -15.59 17.38 10.09
N ASP A 214 -16.29 17.51 11.21
CA ASP A 214 -15.78 17.01 12.48
C ASP A 214 -15.76 15.48 12.43
N ARG A 215 -14.55 14.91 12.54
CA ARG A 215 -14.35 13.46 12.47
C ARG A 215 -14.79 12.73 13.72
N HIS A 216 -14.96 13.45 14.82
CA HIS A 216 -15.44 12.92 16.08
C HIS A 216 -16.97 12.95 16.19
N ASP A 217 -17.63 13.68 15.27
CA ASP A 217 -19.08 13.72 15.16
C ASP A 217 -19.56 12.92 13.94
N PHE A 218 -19.91 11.67 14.15
CA PHE A 218 -20.47 10.81 13.11
C PHE A 218 -21.81 11.31 12.56
N HIS A 219 -22.57 12.07 13.34
CA HIS A 219 -23.87 12.61 12.93
C HIS A 219 -23.70 13.79 11.97
N ALA A 220 -22.60 14.55 12.04
CA ALA A 220 -22.32 15.67 11.14
C ALA A 220 -22.13 15.26 9.67
N ARG A 221 -21.99 13.97 9.39
CA ARG A 221 -21.82 13.42 8.02
C ARG A 221 -23.15 13.11 7.33
N TRP A 222 -24.26 13.11 8.04
CA TRP A 222 -25.54 12.79 7.45
C TRP A 222 -26.23 14.06 6.96
N ILE A 223 -26.64 14.03 5.69
CA ILE A 223 -27.51 15.04 5.12
C ILE A 223 -28.88 14.83 5.78
N THR A 224 -29.30 15.77 6.61
CA THR A 224 -30.66 15.83 7.15
C THR A 224 -31.61 16.48 6.17
#